data_6f9c727a55267ef8a11a1138ccf543a8
#
_entry.id   6f9c727a55267ef8a11a1138ccf543a8
#
_cell.length_a   1.000
_cell.length_b   1.000
_cell.length_c   1.000
_cell.angle_alpha   90.00
_cell.angle_beta   90.00
_cell.angle_gamma   90.00
#
_symmetry.space_group_name_H-M   'P 1'
#
loop_
_entity.id
_entity.type
_entity.pdbx_description
1 polymer ?
#
loop_
_entity_poly.entity_id
_entity_poly.type
_entity_poly.pdbx_seq_one_letter_code
_entity_poly.pdbx_strand_id
1 'polypeptide(L)'
;MIRPILRLGDPLLQAPAQPVADITPEIERLIDDMVETMYAVPGIGLAAPQVGVSLRIFVIDLSVGRDRNGLVVMVNPTWQEREGMQLEEEGCLSLPGFTATVPRPARASVRGLNRQGEEHVVGGSELLARALQHEMDHLDGRLFVDRLRGIKRDLIVRKIKKLARSGKW
;
A
#
# COMPACT_ATOMS: atom_id res chain seq x y z
N MET A 1 -13.54 12.20 -3.50
CA MET A 1 -13.75 11.63 -4.86
C MET A 1 -13.03 10.30 -4.99
N ILE A 2 -13.72 9.26 -5.45
CA ILE A 2 -13.11 7.96 -5.70
C ILE A 2 -12.20 8.05 -6.93
N ARG A 3 -10.96 7.59 -6.79
CA ARG A 3 -9.97 7.61 -7.87
C ARG A 3 -9.77 6.23 -8.48
N PRO A 4 -9.46 6.12 -9.78
CA PRO A 4 -9.08 4.83 -10.37
C PRO A 4 -7.81 4.29 -9.71
N ILE A 5 -7.76 2.97 -9.51
CA ILE A 5 -6.58 2.30 -8.96
C ILE A 5 -5.76 1.75 -10.12
N LEU A 6 -4.48 2.13 -10.16
CA LEU A 6 -3.54 1.63 -11.15
C LEU A 6 -3.24 0.14 -10.92
N ARG A 7 -2.95 -0.57 -11.99
CA ARG A 7 -2.66 -2.00 -11.94
C ARG A 7 -1.21 -2.28 -12.31
N LEU A 8 -0.71 -3.44 -11.89
CA LEU A 8 0.63 -3.91 -12.26
C LEU A 8 0.83 -3.77 -13.77
N GLY A 9 1.95 -3.21 -14.17
CA GLY A 9 2.26 -2.82 -15.56
C GLY A 9 2.35 -1.31 -15.73
N ASP A 10 1.70 -0.54 -14.87
CA ASP A 10 1.85 0.91 -14.88
C ASP A 10 3.21 1.29 -14.30
N PRO A 11 4.04 2.05 -15.03
CA PRO A 11 5.39 2.41 -14.58
C PRO A 11 5.42 3.17 -13.25
N LEU A 12 4.36 3.89 -12.91
CA LEU A 12 4.30 4.67 -11.68
C LEU A 12 4.36 3.78 -10.43
N LEU A 13 3.84 2.55 -10.51
CA LEU A 13 3.87 1.59 -9.42
C LEU A 13 5.27 1.03 -9.15
N GLN A 14 6.18 1.15 -10.11
CA GLN A 14 7.55 0.65 -10.01
C GLN A 14 8.57 1.75 -9.74
N ALA A 15 8.12 2.99 -9.60
CA ALA A 15 8.98 4.13 -9.32
C ALA A 15 8.93 4.48 -7.83
N PRO A 16 10.07 4.83 -7.20
CA PRO A 16 10.05 5.34 -5.83
C PRO A 16 9.25 6.64 -5.74
N ALA A 17 8.39 6.74 -4.74
CA ALA A 17 7.58 7.92 -4.50
C ALA A 17 8.41 9.04 -3.86
N GLN A 18 8.03 10.29 -4.13
CA GLN A 18 8.73 11.47 -3.65
C GLN A 18 8.20 11.91 -2.27
N PRO A 19 9.05 12.50 -1.43
CA PRO A 19 8.61 13.08 -0.18
C PRO A 19 7.60 14.21 -0.40
N VAL A 20 6.68 14.36 0.55
CA VAL A 20 5.75 15.50 0.59
C VAL A 20 6.47 16.66 1.27
N ALA A 21 6.55 17.81 0.59
CA ALA A 21 7.22 18.99 1.15
C ALA A 21 6.39 19.62 2.27
N ASP A 22 5.09 19.86 2.00
CA ASP A 22 4.16 20.46 2.95
C ASP A 22 2.79 19.82 2.82
N ILE A 23 2.04 19.74 3.91
CA ILE A 23 0.66 19.25 3.88
C ILE A 23 -0.25 20.43 3.54
N THR A 24 -0.43 20.62 2.23
CA THR A 24 -1.28 21.68 1.67
C THR A 24 -2.74 21.23 1.59
N PRO A 25 -3.70 22.12 1.30
CA PRO A 25 -5.08 21.72 1.02
C PRO A 25 -5.21 20.67 -0.09
N GLU A 26 -4.33 20.70 -1.10
CA GLU A 26 -4.30 19.69 -2.16
C GLU A 26 -3.91 18.31 -1.62
N ILE A 27 -2.94 18.27 -0.70
CA ILE A 27 -2.52 17.01 -0.04
C ILE A 27 -3.65 16.47 0.83
N GLU A 28 -4.34 17.34 1.56
CA GLU A 28 -5.49 16.93 2.38
C GLU A 28 -6.61 16.34 1.50
N ARG A 29 -6.91 16.97 0.37
CA ARG A 29 -7.89 16.42 -0.60
C ARG A 29 -7.45 15.08 -1.16
N LEU A 30 -6.17 14.91 -1.46
CA LEU A 30 -5.62 13.63 -1.91
C LEU A 30 -5.83 12.55 -0.84
N ILE A 31 -5.53 12.86 0.42
CA ILE A 31 -5.75 11.92 1.52
C ILE A 31 -7.23 11.55 1.64
N ASP A 32 -8.13 12.53 1.56
CA ASP A 32 -9.57 12.28 1.59
C ASP A 32 -10.02 11.37 0.44
N ASP A 33 -9.52 11.63 -0.78
CA ASP A 33 -9.80 10.81 -1.94
C ASP A 33 -9.27 9.38 -1.77
N MET A 34 -8.07 9.23 -1.22
CA MET A 34 -7.47 7.92 -0.94
C MET A 34 -8.31 7.13 0.06
N VAL A 35 -8.75 7.76 1.13
CA VAL A 35 -9.60 7.13 2.16
C VAL A 35 -10.93 6.69 1.55
N GLU A 36 -11.58 7.56 0.80
CA GLU A 36 -12.83 7.25 0.12
C GLU A 36 -12.67 6.10 -0.88
N THR A 37 -11.60 6.12 -1.66
CA THR A 37 -11.28 5.06 -2.62
C THR A 37 -11.04 3.72 -1.93
N MET A 38 -10.25 3.73 -0.85
CA MET A 38 -9.95 2.53 -0.07
C MET A 38 -11.24 1.87 0.45
N TYR A 39 -12.14 2.66 1.02
CA TYR A 39 -13.39 2.13 1.55
C TYR A 39 -14.35 1.65 0.46
N ALA A 40 -14.31 2.27 -0.70
CA ALA A 40 -15.19 1.90 -1.82
C ALA A 40 -14.87 0.52 -2.41
N VAL A 41 -13.61 0.05 -2.31
CA VAL A 41 -13.17 -1.23 -2.92
C VAL A 41 -13.13 -2.42 -1.97
N PRO A 42 -13.71 -2.47 -0.88
CA PRO A 42 -13.34 -2.29 0.52
C PRO A 42 -11.96 -2.90 0.83
N GLY A 43 -10.92 -2.08 0.67
CA GLY A 43 -9.53 -2.43 1.00
C GLY A 43 -9.17 -2.02 2.42
N ILE A 44 -8.07 -2.59 2.93
CA ILE A 44 -7.54 -2.25 4.26
C ILE A 44 -6.37 -1.28 4.21
N GLY A 45 -5.82 -1.04 3.01
CA GLY A 45 -4.72 -0.11 2.82
C GLY A 45 -4.64 0.39 1.38
N LEU A 46 -4.08 1.58 1.20
CA LEU A 46 -3.89 2.19 -0.11
C LEU A 46 -2.75 3.20 -0.03
N ALA A 47 -1.86 3.16 -1.02
CA ALA A 47 -0.75 4.10 -1.16
C ALA A 47 -1.01 5.07 -2.31
N ALA A 48 -0.50 6.31 -2.20
CA ALA A 48 -0.71 7.34 -3.22
C ALA A 48 -0.28 6.93 -4.63
N PRO A 49 0.84 6.20 -4.84
CA PRO A 49 1.16 5.71 -6.18
C PRO A 49 0.06 4.88 -6.83
N GLN A 50 -0.72 4.13 -6.05
CA GLN A 50 -1.81 3.32 -6.59
C GLN A 50 -2.95 4.15 -7.19
N VAL A 51 -3.06 5.41 -6.82
CA VAL A 51 -4.05 6.34 -7.41
C VAL A 51 -3.39 7.37 -8.34
N GLY A 52 -2.18 7.09 -8.81
CA GLY A 52 -1.51 7.90 -9.82
C GLY A 52 -0.72 9.08 -9.28
N VAL A 53 -0.47 9.14 -7.98
CA VAL A 53 0.29 10.24 -7.36
C VAL A 53 1.55 9.68 -6.70
N SER A 54 2.72 10.02 -7.25
CA SER A 54 4.00 9.51 -6.77
C SER A 54 4.50 10.30 -5.55
N LEU A 55 3.74 10.23 -4.46
CA LEU A 55 4.09 10.86 -3.17
C LEU A 55 4.08 9.82 -2.05
N ARG A 56 4.92 10.06 -1.05
CA ARG A 56 5.08 9.14 0.08
C ARG A 56 3.95 9.33 1.10
N ILE A 57 2.79 8.82 0.74
CA ILE A 57 1.58 8.83 1.57
C ILE A 57 0.91 7.47 1.47
N PHE A 58 0.47 6.92 2.60
CA PHE A 58 -0.45 5.78 2.60
C PHE A 58 -1.52 5.93 3.68
N VAL A 59 -2.61 5.19 3.50
CA VAL A 59 -3.68 5.06 4.48
C VAL A 59 -3.91 3.59 4.78
N ILE A 60 -4.26 3.26 6.02
CA ILE A 60 -4.59 1.90 6.47
C ILE A 60 -5.78 1.98 7.40
N ASP A 61 -6.73 1.07 7.24
CA ASP A 61 -7.80 0.85 8.20
C ASP A 61 -8.19 -0.63 8.18
N LEU A 62 -7.72 -1.38 9.16
CA LEU A 62 -8.00 -2.81 9.27
C LEU A 62 -9.48 -3.08 9.56
N SER A 63 -10.19 -2.10 10.15
CA SER A 63 -11.61 -2.23 10.45
C SER A 63 -12.52 -1.95 9.25
N VAL A 64 -11.96 -1.50 8.13
CA VAL A 64 -12.70 -1.11 6.92
C VAL A 64 -13.81 -0.09 7.22
N GLY A 65 -13.47 0.91 8.03
CA GLY A 65 -14.38 1.99 8.41
C GLY A 65 -15.32 1.70 9.57
N ARG A 66 -15.24 0.52 10.18
CA ARG A 66 -16.12 0.14 11.31
C ARG A 66 -15.71 0.79 12.62
N ASP A 67 -14.42 1.07 12.79
CA ASP A 67 -13.88 1.74 13.97
C ASP A 67 -13.49 3.17 13.60
N ARG A 68 -14.06 4.15 14.31
CA ARG A 68 -13.76 5.57 14.07
C ARG A 68 -12.28 5.92 14.29
N ASN A 69 -11.60 5.16 15.15
CA ASN A 69 -10.19 5.37 15.46
C ASN A 69 -9.27 4.43 14.70
N GLY A 70 -9.82 3.63 13.78
CA GLY A 70 -9.05 2.64 13.03
C GLY A 70 -8.25 3.19 11.86
N LEU A 71 -8.59 4.37 11.37
CA LEU A 71 -7.90 4.96 10.22
C LEU A 71 -6.52 5.48 10.60
N VAL A 72 -5.52 5.01 9.88
CA VAL A 72 -4.15 5.49 9.95
C VAL A 72 -3.82 6.24 8.67
N VAL A 73 -3.34 7.48 8.81
CA VAL A 73 -2.78 8.27 7.71
C VAL A 73 -1.30 8.46 7.97
N MET A 74 -0.46 8.17 6.99
CA MET A 74 0.98 8.26 7.15
C MET A 74 1.59 9.04 5.99
N VAL A 75 2.28 10.13 6.33
CA VAL A 75 2.99 11.00 5.38
C VAL A 75 4.47 10.95 5.68
N ASN A 76 5.28 10.76 4.64
CA ASN A 76 6.74 10.66 4.73
C ASN A 76 7.20 9.62 5.78
N PRO A 77 6.71 8.38 5.70
CA PRO A 77 7.07 7.37 6.69
C PRO A 77 8.51 6.90 6.54
N THR A 78 9.13 6.56 7.67
CA THR A 78 10.41 5.87 7.75
C THR A 78 10.28 4.66 8.68
N TRP A 79 11.12 3.65 8.45
CA TRP A 79 11.14 2.47 9.31
C TRP A 79 11.66 2.81 10.70
N GLN A 80 11.00 2.30 11.73
CA GLN A 80 11.48 2.37 13.10
C GLN A 80 11.92 0.99 13.60
N GLU A 81 11.12 -0.04 13.34
CA GLU A 81 11.40 -1.40 13.79
C GLU A 81 10.84 -2.42 12.81
N ARG A 82 11.57 -3.52 12.63
CA ARG A 82 11.09 -4.71 11.92
C ARG A 82 11.76 -5.92 12.55
N GLU A 83 10.98 -6.90 13.01
CA GLU A 83 11.55 -8.10 13.59
C GLU A 83 10.61 -9.31 13.45
N GLY A 84 11.20 -10.50 13.61
CA GLY A 84 10.47 -11.75 13.52
C GLY A 84 10.14 -12.14 12.08
N MET A 85 9.27 -13.15 11.95
CA MET A 85 8.86 -13.68 10.64
C MET A 85 7.42 -14.16 10.71
N GLN A 86 6.66 -13.84 9.67
CA GLN A 86 5.33 -14.38 9.41
C GLN A 86 5.22 -14.85 7.97
N LEU A 87 4.40 -15.86 7.74
CA LEU A 87 4.10 -16.41 6.41
C LEU A 87 2.57 -16.42 6.26
N GLU A 88 2.05 -15.43 5.58
CA GLU A 88 0.60 -15.29 5.40
C GLU A 88 0.28 -14.92 3.96
N GLU A 89 -0.95 -15.20 3.56
CA GLU A 89 -1.45 -14.85 2.24
C GLU A 89 -1.67 -13.34 2.14
N GLU A 90 -1.28 -12.77 1.03
CA GLU A 90 -1.39 -11.35 0.77
C GLU A 90 -1.92 -11.10 -0.64
N GLY A 91 -2.78 -10.08 -0.77
CA GLY A 91 -3.26 -9.57 -2.05
C GLY A 91 -3.01 -8.08 -2.15
N CYS A 92 -3.37 -7.51 -3.30
CA CYS A 92 -3.18 -6.08 -3.55
C CYS A 92 -4.26 -5.57 -4.50
N LEU A 93 -4.78 -4.37 -4.24
CA LEU A 93 -5.77 -3.73 -5.09
C LEU A 93 -5.24 -3.46 -6.51
N SER A 94 -3.92 -3.36 -6.66
CA SER A 94 -3.25 -3.21 -7.97
C SER A 94 -3.01 -4.52 -8.71
N LEU A 95 -3.32 -5.66 -8.07
CA LEU A 95 -3.26 -7.01 -8.66
C LEU A 95 -4.56 -7.75 -8.37
N PRO A 96 -5.70 -7.27 -8.87
CA PRO A 96 -6.99 -7.90 -8.56
C PRO A 96 -7.04 -9.36 -9.01
N GLY A 97 -7.50 -10.23 -8.11
CA GLY A 97 -7.62 -11.66 -8.38
C GLY A 97 -6.37 -12.49 -8.11
N PHE A 98 -5.28 -11.87 -7.68
CA PHE A 98 -4.03 -12.57 -7.37
C PHE A 98 -3.68 -12.46 -5.89
N THR A 99 -3.30 -13.59 -5.29
CA THR A 99 -2.80 -13.66 -3.93
C THR A 99 -1.60 -14.62 -3.90
N ALA A 100 -0.76 -14.46 -2.88
CA ALA A 100 0.36 -15.38 -2.63
C ALA A 100 0.78 -15.29 -1.17
N THR A 101 1.39 -16.36 -0.68
CA THR A 101 2.02 -16.33 0.64
C THR A 101 3.31 -15.53 0.56
N VAL A 102 3.41 -14.47 1.35
CA VAL A 102 4.54 -13.55 1.34
C VAL A 102 5.23 -13.58 2.70
N PRO A 103 6.54 -13.94 2.76
CA PRO A 103 7.29 -13.84 4.01
C PRO A 103 7.55 -12.37 4.35
N ARG A 104 7.24 -12.00 5.59
CA ARG A 104 7.45 -10.65 6.10
C ARG A 104 7.86 -10.70 7.57
N PRO A 105 8.57 -9.67 8.10
CA PRO A 105 8.70 -9.53 9.55
C PRO A 105 7.35 -9.61 10.26
N ALA A 106 7.33 -10.28 11.41
CA ALA A 106 6.11 -10.49 12.19
C ALA A 106 5.66 -9.22 12.91
N ARG A 107 6.61 -8.33 13.23
CA ARG A 107 6.35 -7.04 13.85
C ARG A 107 7.04 -5.94 13.06
N ALA A 108 6.39 -4.79 12.96
CA ALA A 108 6.92 -3.64 12.27
C ALA A 108 6.33 -2.35 12.85
N SER A 109 7.13 -1.29 12.82
CA SER A 109 6.64 0.05 13.14
C SER A 109 7.26 1.08 12.21
N VAL A 110 6.49 2.11 11.92
CA VAL A 110 6.92 3.22 11.07
C VAL A 110 6.67 4.54 11.79
N ARG A 111 7.49 5.52 11.49
CA ARG A 111 7.38 6.89 11.98
C ARG A 111 7.15 7.81 10.81
N GLY A 112 6.24 8.75 10.96
CA GLY A 112 5.96 9.74 9.93
C GLY A 112 5.01 10.81 10.45
N LEU A 113 4.41 11.56 9.55
CA LEU A 113 3.48 12.62 9.90
C LEU A 113 2.03 12.12 9.74
N ASN A 114 1.15 12.56 10.63
CA ASN A 114 -0.28 12.40 10.43
C ASN A 114 -0.80 13.50 9.47
N ARG A 115 -2.10 13.52 9.19
CA ARG A 115 -2.66 14.51 8.27
C ARG A 115 -2.60 15.95 8.79
N GLN A 116 -2.38 16.17 10.08
CA GLN A 116 -2.17 17.48 10.70
C GLN A 116 -0.71 17.92 10.65
N GLY A 117 0.19 17.10 10.13
CA GLY A 117 1.61 17.40 10.11
C GLY A 117 2.35 17.11 11.41
N GLU A 118 1.73 16.37 12.31
CA GLU A 118 2.32 15.99 13.60
C GLU A 118 3.00 14.63 13.48
N GLU A 119 4.17 14.49 14.09
CA GLU A 119 4.90 13.22 14.09
C GLU A 119 4.18 12.18 14.95
N HIS A 120 4.08 10.96 14.44
CA HIS A 120 3.55 9.82 15.18
C HIS A 120 4.23 8.53 14.74
N VAL A 121 4.09 7.50 15.58
CA VAL A 121 4.60 6.15 15.33
C VAL A 121 3.41 5.21 15.30
N VAL A 122 3.35 4.37 14.28
CA VAL A 122 2.34 3.33 14.14
C VAL A 122 3.06 1.99 14.01
N GLY A 123 2.68 1.04 14.84
CA GLY A 123 3.29 -0.27 14.80
C GLY A 123 2.43 -1.34 15.44
N GLY A 124 2.79 -2.56 15.19
CA GLY A 124 2.11 -3.73 15.70
C GLY A 124 2.63 -5.02 15.11
N SER A 125 1.85 -6.07 15.25
CA SER A 125 2.16 -7.41 14.78
C SER A 125 1.09 -7.90 13.81
N GLU A 126 1.27 -9.10 13.28
CA GLU A 126 0.29 -9.81 12.45
C GLU A 126 -0.17 -8.96 11.25
N LEU A 127 -1.48 -8.75 11.10
CA LEU A 127 -2.03 -8.06 9.94
C LEU A 127 -1.60 -6.60 9.85
N LEU A 128 -1.49 -5.90 10.98
CA LEU A 128 -1.01 -4.51 10.96
C LEU A 128 0.43 -4.41 10.47
N ALA A 129 1.32 -5.30 10.97
CA ALA A 129 2.70 -5.33 10.52
C ALA A 129 2.78 -5.62 9.01
N ARG A 130 1.95 -6.54 8.51
CA ARG A 130 1.88 -6.88 7.09
C ARG A 130 1.39 -5.69 6.26
N ALA A 131 0.33 -5.03 6.70
CA ALA A 131 -0.23 -3.86 6.01
C ALA A 131 0.77 -2.70 5.94
N LEU A 132 1.44 -2.38 7.04
CA LEU A 132 2.48 -1.34 7.07
C LEU A 132 3.58 -1.62 6.05
N GLN A 133 4.06 -2.87 5.99
CA GLN A 133 5.12 -3.26 5.09
C GLN A 133 4.66 -3.28 3.63
N HIS A 134 3.43 -3.72 3.37
CA HIS A 134 2.83 -3.70 2.05
C HIS A 134 2.76 -2.26 1.49
N GLU A 135 2.30 -1.32 2.30
CA GLU A 135 2.18 0.07 1.89
C GLU A 135 3.55 0.76 1.75
N MET A 136 4.50 0.46 2.64
CA MET A 136 5.88 0.94 2.49
C MET A 136 6.52 0.44 1.19
N ASP A 137 6.26 -0.80 0.80
CA ASP A 137 6.74 -1.34 -0.48
C ASP A 137 6.23 -0.50 -1.66
N HIS A 138 4.95 -0.13 -1.67
CA HIS A 138 4.40 0.74 -2.71
C HIS A 138 5.15 2.07 -2.82
N LEU A 139 5.51 2.66 -1.69
CA LEU A 139 6.25 3.92 -1.67
C LEU A 139 7.68 3.76 -2.22
N ASP A 140 8.23 2.56 -2.15
CA ASP A 140 9.55 2.23 -2.69
C ASP A 140 9.48 1.65 -4.12
N GLY A 141 8.31 1.67 -4.73
CA GLY A 141 8.12 1.17 -6.09
C GLY A 141 8.08 -0.34 -6.19
N ARG A 142 7.65 -1.03 -5.13
CA ARG A 142 7.56 -2.49 -5.08
C ARG A 142 6.14 -2.96 -4.84
N LEU A 143 5.85 -4.16 -5.37
CA LEU A 143 4.59 -4.87 -5.15
C LEU A 143 4.89 -6.18 -4.42
N PHE A 144 3.85 -6.81 -3.84
CA PHE A 144 4.07 -8.03 -3.07
C PHE A 144 4.71 -9.16 -3.91
N VAL A 145 4.45 -9.19 -5.22
CA VAL A 145 5.06 -10.18 -6.13
C VAL A 145 6.58 -10.07 -6.17
N ASP A 146 7.12 -8.87 -5.92
CA ASP A 146 8.58 -8.64 -5.89
C ASP A 146 9.24 -9.30 -4.67
N ARG A 147 8.45 -9.72 -3.67
CA ARG A 147 8.91 -10.45 -2.49
C ARG A 147 8.89 -11.96 -2.68
N LEU A 148 8.31 -12.46 -3.78
CA LEU A 148 8.24 -13.89 -4.07
C LEU A 148 9.54 -14.37 -4.67
N ARG A 149 9.90 -15.62 -4.35
CA ARG A 149 11.11 -16.28 -4.85
C ARG A 149 10.76 -17.34 -5.89
N GLY A 150 11.73 -17.65 -6.77
CA GLY A 150 11.59 -18.68 -7.79
C GLY A 150 10.56 -18.33 -8.84
N ILE A 151 9.85 -19.34 -9.31
CA ILE A 151 8.90 -19.21 -10.44
C ILE A 151 7.56 -18.56 -10.05
N LYS A 152 7.28 -18.41 -8.76
CA LYS A 152 5.97 -17.89 -8.30
C LYS A 152 5.66 -16.51 -8.86
N ARG A 153 6.64 -15.61 -8.80
CA ARG A 153 6.52 -14.27 -9.37
C ARG A 153 6.26 -14.32 -10.86
N ASP A 154 7.06 -15.12 -11.57
CA ASP A 154 6.98 -15.22 -13.03
C ASP A 154 5.65 -15.79 -13.50
N LEU A 155 5.08 -16.75 -12.78
CA LEU A 155 3.77 -17.32 -13.10
C LEU A 155 2.67 -16.25 -13.00
N ILE A 156 2.68 -15.43 -11.97
CA ILE A 156 1.71 -14.34 -11.79
C ILE A 156 1.89 -13.30 -12.90
N VAL A 157 3.13 -12.85 -13.13
CA VAL A 157 3.43 -11.83 -14.13
C VAL A 157 3.02 -12.31 -15.54
N ARG A 158 3.26 -13.58 -15.89
CA ARG A 158 2.84 -14.15 -17.16
C ARG A 158 1.32 -14.15 -17.34
N LYS A 159 0.57 -14.51 -16.29
CA LYS A 159 -0.89 -14.47 -16.32
C LYS A 159 -1.40 -13.05 -16.54
N ILE A 160 -0.81 -12.08 -15.86
CA ILE A 160 -1.17 -10.67 -15.99
C ILE A 160 -0.87 -10.17 -17.42
N LYS A 161 0.29 -10.49 -17.97
CA LYS A 161 0.64 -10.12 -19.36
C LYS A 161 -0.35 -10.70 -20.37
N LYS A 162 -0.80 -11.94 -20.14
CA LYS A 162 -1.82 -12.57 -20.97
C LYS A 162 -3.16 -11.84 -20.88
N LEU A 163 -3.59 -11.49 -19.67
CA LEU A 163 -4.81 -10.72 -19.46
C LEU A 163 -4.73 -9.33 -20.10
N ALA A 164 -3.58 -8.66 -20.00
CA ALA A 164 -3.37 -7.36 -20.63
C ALA A 164 -3.48 -7.44 -22.15
N ARG A 165 -2.90 -8.46 -22.77
CA ARG A 165 -2.98 -8.67 -24.22
C ARG A 165 -4.41 -8.95 -24.71
N SER A 166 -5.24 -9.54 -23.88
CA SER A 166 -6.65 -9.82 -24.20
C SER A 166 -7.60 -8.71 -23.76
N GLY A 167 -7.07 -7.58 -23.25
CA GLY A 167 -7.88 -6.45 -22.80
C GLY A 167 -8.61 -6.68 -21.48
N LYS A 168 -8.20 -7.68 -20.69
CA LYS A 168 -8.87 -8.07 -19.43
C LYS A 168 -8.12 -7.62 -18.16
N TRP A 169 -7.10 -6.84 -18.33
CA TRP A 169 -6.28 -6.37 -17.21
C TRP A 169 -6.41 -4.87 -16.94
#